data_e54910cde0b5c446bd9de2060059dff2
#
_entry.id   e54910cde0b5c446bd9de2060059dff2
#
_cell.length_a   1.000
_cell.length_b   1.000
_cell.length_c   1.000
_cell.angle_alpha   90.00
_cell.angle_beta   90.00
_cell.angle_gamma   90.00
#
_symmetry.space_group_name_H-M   'P 1'
#
loop_
_entity.id
_entity.type
_entity.pdbx_description
1 polymer ?
#
loop_
_entity_poly.entity_id
_entity_poly.type
_entity_poly.pdbx_seq_one_letter_code
_entity_poly.pdbx_strand_id
1 'polypeptide(L)'
;YTGDGNSINSDFLNGMKIKEAKETAIGWLEDQNIGSHQINYRLRDWLVSRQRYWGCPIPIIFCDDCGEQPVPEKDLPVDLPDDVKFMPTGRSPLTTHENFLKVKCPKCGKNARRETDTMDTFVDSSWYFLRFTDPWNDKSPFSEQAIDHWLPVDQYIGGVEHAILHLMYARFFTKALSDLGVAPKELREPFKRLFKTLLYLLRFSGRPGILDLLYKTNSGYFWSIFPLYNFASLLQKSSPA
;
A
#
# COMPACT_ATOMS: atom_id res chain seq x y z
N TYR A 1 12.53 -32.05 -17.66
CA TYR A 1 11.31 -31.86 -18.46
C TYR A 1 10.33 -30.96 -17.68
N THR A 2 9.91 -29.87 -18.29
CA THR A 2 9.01 -28.87 -17.67
C THR A 2 7.65 -28.77 -18.38
N GLY A 3 7.39 -29.60 -19.36
CA GLY A 3 6.13 -29.63 -20.11
C GLY A 3 5.08 -30.56 -19.51
N ASP A 4 3.91 -30.57 -20.11
CA ASP A 4 2.82 -31.48 -19.72
C ASP A 4 3.16 -32.91 -20.19
N GLY A 5 2.97 -33.87 -19.29
CA GLY A 5 3.16 -35.27 -19.53
C GLY A 5 2.49 -36.12 -18.47
N ASN A 6 2.38 -37.42 -18.73
CA ASN A 6 1.88 -38.34 -17.71
C ASN A 6 3.06 -38.90 -16.90
N SER A 7 2.83 -39.09 -15.61
CA SER A 7 3.78 -39.76 -14.72
C SER A 7 4.02 -41.21 -15.16
N ILE A 8 5.29 -41.62 -15.26
CA ILE A 8 5.69 -42.99 -15.59
C ILE A 8 6.73 -43.46 -14.55
N ASN A 9 6.79 -44.73 -14.26
CA ASN A 9 7.69 -45.33 -13.27
C ASN A 9 7.57 -44.63 -11.89
N SER A 10 6.37 -44.24 -11.51
CA SER A 10 6.06 -43.42 -10.32
C SER A 10 5.04 -44.10 -9.40
N ASP A 11 4.97 -45.41 -9.44
CA ASP A 11 4.10 -46.25 -8.62
C ASP A 11 2.61 -45.81 -8.68
N PHE A 12 2.03 -45.42 -7.54
CA PHE A 12 0.62 -45.02 -7.48
C PHE A 12 0.29 -43.74 -8.28
N LEU A 13 1.29 -43.01 -8.75
CA LEU A 13 1.12 -41.83 -9.62
C LEU A 13 1.13 -42.16 -11.12
N ASN A 14 1.38 -43.43 -11.51
CA ASN A 14 1.50 -43.80 -12.90
C ASN A 14 0.24 -43.45 -13.72
N GLY A 15 0.46 -42.87 -14.91
CA GLY A 15 -0.61 -42.47 -15.81
C GLY A 15 -1.27 -41.13 -15.49
N MET A 16 -1.04 -40.57 -14.32
CA MET A 16 -1.63 -39.28 -13.90
C MET A 16 -0.95 -38.11 -14.59
N LYS A 17 -1.72 -37.08 -14.95
CA LYS A 17 -1.18 -35.79 -15.39
C LYS A 17 -0.51 -35.06 -14.24
N ILE A 18 0.41 -34.15 -14.55
CA ILE A 18 1.24 -33.44 -13.55
C ILE A 18 0.40 -32.81 -12.43
N LYS A 19 -0.72 -32.16 -12.75
CA LYS A 19 -1.58 -31.52 -11.73
C LYS A 19 -2.17 -32.56 -10.78
N GLU A 20 -2.78 -33.59 -11.32
CA GLU A 20 -3.37 -34.70 -10.58
C GLU A 20 -2.33 -35.44 -9.74
N ALA A 21 -1.16 -35.75 -10.32
CA ALA A 21 -0.08 -36.41 -9.61
C ALA A 21 0.43 -35.59 -8.40
N LYS A 22 0.51 -34.27 -8.54
CA LYS A 22 0.88 -33.39 -7.42
C LYS A 22 -0.15 -33.41 -6.29
N GLU A 23 -1.44 -33.29 -6.62
CA GLU A 23 -2.53 -33.33 -5.63
C GLU A 23 -2.57 -34.68 -4.93
N THR A 24 -2.44 -35.78 -5.68
CA THR A 24 -2.41 -37.16 -5.11
C THR A 24 -1.18 -37.39 -4.23
N ALA A 25 0.00 -36.91 -4.64
CA ALA A 25 1.21 -37.05 -3.85
C ALA A 25 1.13 -36.25 -2.54
N ILE A 26 0.57 -35.03 -2.57
CA ILE A 26 0.36 -34.21 -1.38
C ILE A 26 -0.62 -34.91 -0.42
N GLY A 27 -1.75 -35.39 -0.92
CA GLY A 27 -2.72 -36.12 -0.11
C GLY A 27 -2.10 -37.37 0.55
N TRP A 28 -1.30 -38.14 -0.20
CA TRP A 28 -0.59 -39.29 0.36
C TRP A 28 0.39 -38.89 1.47
N LEU A 29 1.14 -37.77 1.32
CA LEU A 29 2.05 -37.26 2.34
C LEU A 29 1.28 -36.82 3.62
N GLU A 30 0.12 -36.20 3.45
CA GLU A 30 -0.74 -35.82 4.56
C GLU A 30 -1.32 -37.04 5.30
N ASP A 31 -1.79 -38.03 4.58
CA ASP A 31 -2.31 -39.29 5.15
C ASP A 31 -1.24 -40.03 5.95
N GLN A 32 0.01 -39.99 5.53
CA GLN A 32 1.14 -40.57 6.24
C GLN A 32 1.68 -39.70 7.38
N ASN A 33 1.18 -38.49 7.57
CA ASN A 33 1.66 -37.50 8.55
C ASN A 33 3.16 -37.14 8.39
N ILE A 34 3.70 -37.19 7.16
CA ILE A 34 5.10 -36.87 6.83
C ILE A 34 5.24 -35.57 6.01
N GLY A 35 4.12 -34.92 5.66
CA GLY A 35 4.10 -33.65 4.93
C GLY A 35 2.75 -32.99 5.01
N SER A 36 2.66 -31.76 4.54
CA SER A 36 1.41 -30.99 4.42
C SER A 36 1.43 -30.11 3.19
N HIS A 37 0.25 -29.80 2.66
CA HIS A 37 0.11 -28.83 1.58
C HIS A 37 0.61 -27.45 2.01
N GLN A 38 1.53 -26.88 1.25
CA GLN A 38 2.08 -25.55 1.48
C GLN A 38 1.88 -24.66 0.26
N ILE A 39 1.38 -23.46 0.49
CA ILE A 39 1.27 -22.43 -0.54
C ILE A 39 2.39 -21.42 -0.36
N ASN A 40 3.33 -21.40 -1.29
CA ASN A 40 4.43 -20.43 -1.30
C ASN A 40 4.09 -19.29 -2.27
N TYR A 41 3.92 -18.10 -1.72
CA TYR A 41 3.72 -16.90 -2.52
C TYR A 41 5.05 -16.38 -3.04
N ARG A 42 5.10 -15.99 -4.32
CA ARG A 42 6.29 -15.35 -4.92
C ARG A 42 6.41 -13.87 -4.56
N LEU A 43 5.36 -13.30 -4.00
CA LEU A 43 5.36 -11.93 -3.50
C LEU A 43 6.17 -11.86 -2.21
N ARG A 44 7.03 -10.84 -2.09
CA ARG A 44 7.72 -10.55 -0.82
C ARG A 44 6.75 -9.86 0.13
N ASP A 45 6.96 -10.07 1.43
CA ASP A 45 6.22 -9.37 2.47
C ASP A 45 6.45 -7.86 2.38
N TRP A 46 5.39 -7.11 2.58
CA TRP A 46 5.47 -5.67 2.66
C TRP A 46 5.82 -5.26 4.10
N LEU A 47 7.08 -4.90 4.29
CA LEU A 47 7.53 -4.35 5.57
C LEU A 47 7.07 -2.90 5.67
N VAL A 48 6.15 -2.61 6.58
CA VAL A 48 5.53 -1.29 6.71
C VAL A 48 6.37 -0.28 7.48
N SER A 49 7.29 -0.74 8.33
CA SER A 49 8.14 0.09 9.19
C SER A 49 9.28 0.75 8.42
N ARG A 50 9.53 2.05 8.66
CA ARG A 50 10.61 2.84 8.08
C ARG A 50 11.35 3.63 9.15
N GLN A 51 12.67 3.52 9.17
CA GLN A 51 13.59 4.22 10.07
C GLN A 51 13.84 5.65 9.58
N ARG A 52 12.79 6.44 9.46
CA ARG A 52 12.85 7.84 8.99
C ARG A 52 11.85 8.72 9.70
N TYR A 53 12.05 10.04 9.63
CA TYR A 53 11.14 11.01 10.22
C TYR A 53 9.80 11.08 9.49
N TRP A 54 9.84 11.20 8.15
CA TRP A 54 8.65 11.44 7.35
C TRP A 54 7.83 10.18 7.15
N GLY A 55 6.59 10.22 7.60
CA GLY A 55 5.60 9.16 7.49
C GLY A 55 4.63 9.19 8.68
N CYS A 56 3.57 8.40 8.61
CA CYS A 56 2.63 8.25 9.71
C CYS A 56 3.33 7.49 10.87
N PRO A 57 3.39 8.05 12.09
CA PRO A 57 3.94 7.35 13.24
C PRO A 57 3.22 6.05 13.55
N ILE A 58 3.96 5.01 13.91
CA ILE A 58 3.38 3.74 14.34
C ILE A 58 2.88 3.89 15.78
N PRO A 59 1.57 3.71 16.08
CA PRO A 59 0.98 4.02 17.37
C PRO A 59 1.20 2.91 18.40
N ILE A 60 2.47 2.54 18.64
CA ILE A 60 2.87 1.49 19.60
C ILE A 60 3.79 2.07 20.68
N ILE A 61 3.64 1.58 21.88
CA ILE A 61 4.44 1.90 23.07
C ILE A 61 5.05 0.60 23.60
N PHE A 62 6.35 0.59 23.81
CA PHE A 62 7.10 -0.53 24.38
C PHE A 62 7.31 -0.33 25.88
N CYS A 63 6.80 -1.23 26.67
CA CYS A 63 6.96 -1.27 28.13
C CYS A 63 7.72 -2.52 28.53
N ASP A 64 8.72 -2.37 29.39
CA ASP A 64 9.55 -3.50 29.83
C ASP A 64 8.76 -4.56 30.60
N ASP A 65 7.69 -4.15 31.32
CA ASP A 65 6.86 -5.08 32.09
C ASP A 65 5.64 -5.60 31.31
N CYS A 66 5.06 -4.79 30.41
CA CYS A 66 3.79 -5.09 29.75
C CYS A 66 3.97 -5.51 28.28
N GLY A 67 5.17 -5.40 27.74
CA GLY A 67 5.44 -5.61 26.32
C GLY A 67 4.87 -4.48 25.43
N GLU A 68 4.53 -4.83 24.22
CA GLU A 68 3.95 -3.92 23.23
C GLU A 68 2.52 -3.51 23.60
N GLN A 69 2.25 -2.22 23.64
CA GLN A 69 0.95 -1.66 23.97
C GLN A 69 0.53 -0.65 22.90
N PRO A 70 -0.72 -0.68 22.41
CA PRO A 70 -1.21 0.35 21.50
C PRO A 70 -1.35 1.70 22.24
N VAL A 71 -1.14 2.79 21.51
CA VAL A 71 -1.49 4.12 21.99
C VAL A 71 -3.01 4.17 22.17
N PRO A 72 -3.53 4.63 23.33
CA PRO A 72 -4.97 4.76 23.55
C PRO A 72 -5.64 5.65 22.50
N GLU A 73 -6.85 5.32 22.09
CA GLU A 73 -7.60 6.09 21.06
C GLU A 73 -7.73 7.57 21.39
N LYS A 74 -7.92 7.91 22.67
CA LYS A 74 -8.01 9.31 23.14
C LYS A 74 -6.72 10.12 22.94
N ASP A 75 -5.58 9.44 22.76
CA ASP A 75 -4.26 10.03 22.58
C ASP A 75 -3.80 9.96 21.11
N LEU A 76 -4.72 9.63 20.19
CA LEU A 76 -4.53 9.67 18.76
C LEU A 76 -5.04 11.00 18.17
N PRO A 77 -4.43 11.51 17.09
CA PRO A 77 -3.29 10.96 16.37
C PRO A 77 -1.97 11.12 17.14
N VAL A 78 -0.95 10.29 16.78
CA VAL A 78 0.42 10.52 17.22
C VAL A 78 1.06 11.51 16.25
N ASP A 79 1.26 12.75 16.70
CA ASP A 79 1.86 13.80 15.87
C ASP A 79 3.38 13.71 15.83
N LEU A 80 3.96 14.06 14.68
CA LEU A 80 5.40 14.21 14.54
C LEU A 80 5.84 15.54 15.22
N PRO A 81 6.95 15.53 15.98
CA PRO A 81 7.45 16.76 16.59
C PRO A 81 8.07 17.70 15.55
N ASP A 82 7.76 19.00 15.63
CA ASP A 82 8.25 20.02 14.69
C ASP A 82 9.69 20.48 14.98
N ASP A 83 10.17 20.29 16.21
CA ASP A 83 11.47 20.76 16.72
C ASP A 83 12.61 19.73 16.56
N VAL A 84 12.50 18.87 15.58
CA VAL A 84 13.45 17.77 15.31
C VAL A 84 14.74 18.28 14.69
N LYS A 85 15.86 17.83 15.22
CA LYS A 85 17.19 18.10 14.64
C LYS A 85 17.59 17.00 13.66
N PHE A 86 17.70 17.35 12.40
CA PHE A 86 18.16 16.42 11.36
C PHE A 86 19.69 16.35 11.37
N MET A 87 20.22 15.19 11.74
CA MET A 87 21.65 14.90 11.75
C MET A 87 21.96 13.78 10.75
N PRO A 88 23.08 13.83 10.01
CA PRO A 88 23.44 12.81 9.02
C PRO A 88 23.98 11.53 9.67
N THR A 89 23.22 10.97 10.62
CA THR A 89 23.64 9.78 11.40
C THR A 89 23.14 8.47 10.80
N GLY A 90 22.29 8.52 9.76
CA GLY A 90 21.63 7.33 9.19
C GLY A 90 20.55 6.73 10.09
N ARG A 91 20.20 7.38 11.21
CA ARG A 91 19.13 6.97 12.12
C ARG A 91 17.97 7.94 12.05
N SER A 92 16.75 7.45 12.34
CA SER A 92 15.58 8.32 12.47
C SER A 92 15.84 9.37 13.57
N PRO A 93 15.61 10.67 13.29
CA PRO A 93 15.78 11.71 14.30
C PRO A 93 14.80 11.57 15.48
N LEU A 94 13.69 10.84 15.32
CA LEU A 94 12.76 10.53 16.41
C LEU A 94 13.41 9.70 17.53
N THR A 95 14.46 8.93 17.23
CA THR A 95 15.19 8.14 18.23
C THR A 95 15.93 8.99 19.26
N THR A 96 16.22 10.25 18.94
CA THR A 96 16.94 11.20 19.80
C THR A 96 16.03 12.29 20.38
N HIS A 97 14.75 12.31 20.00
CA HIS A 97 13.79 13.29 20.48
C HIS A 97 13.14 12.80 21.77
N GLU A 98 13.65 13.27 22.90
CA GLU A 98 13.27 12.77 24.24
C GLU A 98 11.78 12.86 24.56
N ASN A 99 11.14 13.99 24.22
CA ASN A 99 9.72 14.21 24.48
C ASN A 99 8.82 13.30 23.65
N PHE A 100 9.26 12.92 22.44
CA PHE A 100 8.54 11.96 21.60
C PHE A 100 8.76 10.52 22.08
N LEU A 101 10.00 10.18 22.43
CA LEU A 101 10.42 8.82 22.77
C LEU A 101 9.88 8.38 24.13
N LYS A 102 10.04 9.25 25.17
CA LYS A 102 9.74 8.92 26.57
C LYS A 102 8.27 9.14 26.87
N VAL A 103 7.53 8.06 27.13
CA VAL A 103 6.08 8.09 27.41
C VAL A 103 5.77 7.22 28.63
N LYS A 104 4.53 7.26 29.07
CA LYS A 104 4.02 6.35 30.11
C LYS A 104 3.30 5.17 29.45
N CYS A 105 3.49 3.99 30.03
CA CYS A 105 2.76 2.80 29.61
C CYS A 105 1.26 2.99 29.91
N PRO A 106 0.36 2.82 28.92
CA PRO A 106 -1.08 2.99 29.14
C PRO A 106 -1.68 1.92 30.07
N LYS A 107 -1.00 0.78 30.24
CA LYS A 107 -1.46 -0.33 31.06
C LYS A 107 -1.01 -0.24 32.52
N CYS A 108 0.26 0.06 32.77
CA CYS A 108 0.81 0.04 34.14
C CYS A 108 1.30 1.41 34.64
N GLY A 109 1.31 2.46 33.82
CA GLY A 109 1.73 3.81 34.17
C GLY A 109 3.25 4.01 34.34
N LYS A 110 4.06 2.95 34.24
CA LYS A 110 5.52 3.04 34.34
C LYS A 110 6.13 3.73 33.12
N ASN A 111 7.41 4.09 33.23
CA ASN A 111 8.14 4.62 32.10
C ASN A 111 8.20 3.60 30.96
N ALA A 112 7.99 4.08 29.76
CA ALA A 112 7.95 3.30 28.54
C ALA A 112 8.53 4.15 27.39
N ARG A 113 8.74 3.53 26.25
CA ARG A 113 9.24 4.22 25.06
C ARG A 113 8.25 4.07 23.90
N ARG A 114 8.06 5.14 23.15
CA ARG A 114 7.25 5.13 21.94
C ARG A 114 8.06 4.51 20.80
N GLU A 115 7.35 3.87 19.84
CA GLU A 115 7.94 3.50 18.57
C GLU A 115 8.41 4.75 17.82
N THR A 116 9.62 4.68 17.26
CA THR A 116 10.27 5.78 16.54
C THR A 116 10.31 5.59 15.03
N ASP A 117 9.88 4.43 14.56
CA ASP A 117 9.69 4.19 13.15
C ASP A 117 8.38 4.81 12.68
N THR A 118 8.36 5.23 11.43
CA THR A 118 7.14 5.67 10.75
C THR A 118 6.69 4.62 9.74
N MET A 119 5.43 4.67 9.35
CA MET A 119 4.93 3.78 8.33
C MET A 119 5.45 4.16 6.94
N ASP A 120 5.56 3.18 6.07
CA ASP A 120 5.79 3.40 4.64
C ASP A 120 4.71 4.35 4.10
N THR A 121 5.11 5.32 3.28
CA THR A 121 4.18 6.29 2.68
C THR A 121 3.13 5.64 1.75
N PHE A 122 3.36 4.40 1.30
CA PHE A 122 2.32 3.63 0.62
C PHE A 122 1.14 3.26 1.52
N VAL A 123 1.29 3.26 2.85
CA VAL A 123 0.16 3.09 3.77
C VAL A 123 -0.84 4.22 3.56
N ASP A 124 -0.38 5.48 3.58
CA ASP A 124 -1.24 6.64 3.38
C ASP A 124 -1.83 6.70 1.97
N SER A 125 -0.99 6.48 0.95
CA SER A 125 -1.43 6.52 -0.45
C SER A 125 -2.34 5.35 -0.85
N SER A 126 -2.41 4.30 -0.03
CA SER A 126 -3.22 3.11 -0.35
C SER A 126 -4.72 3.30 -0.12
N TRP A 127 -5.11 4.33 0.64
CA TRP A 127 -6.51 4.58 0.98
C TRP A 127 -6.95 6.04 0.85
N TYR A 128 -6.07 6.95 0.40
CA TYR A 128 -6.37 8.39 0.29
C TYR A 128 -7.65 8.67 -0.52
N PHE A 129 -7.91 7.89 -1.57
CA PHE A 129 -9.09 8.03 -2.42
C PHE A 129 -10.39 7.72 -1.66
N LEU A 130 -10.37 6.86 -0.65
CA LEU A 130 -11.48 6.65 0.27
C LEU A 130 -11.70 7.91 1.12
N ARG A 131 -10.63 8.45 1.73
CA ARG A 131 -10.70 9.67 2.53
C ARG A 131 -11.21 10.86 1.73
N PHE A 132 -10.86 10.97 0.46
CA PHE A 132 -11.28 12.05 -0.43
C PHE A 132 -12.78 12.07 -0.71
N THR A 133 -13.50 10.97 -0.51
CA THR A 133 -14.95 10.94 -0.66
C THR A 133 -15.66 11.75 0.42
N ASP A 134 -15.03 11.89 1.61
CA ASP A 134 -15.61 12.58 2.77
C ASP A 134 -14.51 13.26 3.60
N PRO A 135 -13.78 14.26 3.04
CA PRO A 135 -12.54 14.79 3.61
C PRO A 135 -12.75 15.60 4.90
N TRP A 136 -13.96 16.08 5.14
CA TRP A 136 -14.30 16.91 6.31
C TRP A 136 -14.94 16.12 7.45
N ASN A 137 -15.04 14.81 7.34
CA ASN A 137 -15.57 13.96 8.37
C ASN A 137 -14.58 13.87 9.55
N ASP A 138 -14.99 14.37 10.71
CA ASP A 138 -14.21 14.37 11.96
C ASP A 138 -14.49 13.17 12.88
N LYS A 139 -15.51 12.36 12.52
CA LYS A 139 -15.96 11.22 13.34
C LYS A 139 -15.48 9.87 12.83
N SER A 140 -15.24 9.75 11.53
CA SER A 140 -14.84 8.52 10.89
C SER A 140 -13.91 8.81 9.69
N PRO A 141 -13.14 7.83 9.21
CA PRO A 141 -12.29 8.00 8.03
C PRO A 141 -13.07 8.45 6.79
N PHE A 142 -14.31 8.01 6.66
CA PHE A 142 -15.27 8.34 5.60
C PHE A 142 -16.67 7.85 6.02
N SER A 143 -17.72 8.34 5.40
CA SER A 143 -19.08 7.82 5.58
C SER A 143 -19.39 6.74 4.56
N GLU A 144 -20.20 5.76 4.92
CA GLU A 144 -20.65 4.69 4.03
C GLU A 144 -21.38 5.25 2.81
N GLN A 145 -22.24 6.26 3.01
CA GLN A 145 -22.96 6.94 1.94
C GLN A 145 -22.04 7.57 0.90
N ALA A 146 -20.92 8.18 1.34
CA ALA A 146 -19.96 8.78 0.42
C ALA A 146 -19.21 7.69 -0.38
N ILE A 147 -18.86 6.58 0.27
CA ILE A 147 -18.23 5.44 -0.39
C ILE A 147 -19.17 4.84 -1.44
N ASP A 148 -20.41 4.58 -1.09
CA ASP A 148 -21.40 3.99 -2.00
C ASP A 148 -21.66 4.87 -3.23
N HIS A 149 -21.59 6.20 -3.05
CA HIS A 149 -21.80 7.15 -4.14
C HIS A 149 -20.58 7.26 -5.09
N TRP A 150 -19.36 7.31 -4.55
CA TRP A 150 -18.17 7.65 -5.31
C TRP A 150 -17.34 6.44 -5.75
N LEU A 151 -17.49 5.27 -5.13
CA LEU A 151 -16.66 4.11 -5.41
C LEU A 151 -17.46 2.94 -6.04
N PRO A 152 -16.77 2.11 -6.82
CA PRO A 152 -15.37 2.21 -7.22
C PRO A 152 -15.12 3.38 -8.18
N VAL A 153 -13.92 3.98 -8.10
CA VAL A 153 -13.52 5.09 -8.99
C VAL A 153 -13.59 4.65 -10.45
N ASP A 154 -14.26 5.44 -11.30
CA ASP A 154 -14.53 5.05 -12.69
C ASP A 154 -13.25 4.96 -13.52
N GLN A 155 -12.31 5.89 -13.33
CA GLN A 155 -11.07 5.92 -14.08
C GLN A 155 -9.91 6.42 -13.21
N TYR A 156 -8.86 5.64 -13.13
CA TYR A 156 -7.61 5.98 -12.48
C TYR A 156 -6.52 6.23 -13.52
N ILE A 157 -5.83 7.38 -13.41
CA ILE A 157 -4.82 7.80 -14.39
C ILE A 157 -3.45 7.82 -13.72
N GLY A 158 -2.49 7.11 -14.29
CA GLY A 158 -1.13 7.07 -13.74
C GLY A 158 -0.12 6.37 -14.64
N GLY A 159 1.15 6.38 -14.22
CA GLY A 159 2.21 5.64 -14.89
C GLY A 159 2.07 4.12 -14.73
N VAL A 160 2.78 3.38 -15.59
CA VAL A 160 2.76 1.91 -15.56
C VAL A 160 3.32 1.35 -14.24
N GLU A 161 4.23 2.05 -13.59
CA GLU A 161 4.83 1.72 -12.30
C GLU A 161 3.79 1.61 -11.18
N HIS A 162 2.72 2.39 -11.25
CA HIS A 162 1.63 2.32 -10.28
C HIS A 162 0.86 1.00 -10.33
N ALA A 163 0.84 0.33 -11.48
CA ALA A 163 0.15 -0.95 -11.64
C ALA A 163 0.74 -2.07 -10.76
N ILE A 164 2.06 -2.02 -10.52
CA ILE A 164 2.79 -3.05 -9.75
C ILE A 164 3.16 -2.63 -8.32
N LEU A 165 2.91 -1.37 -7.96
CA LEU A 165 3.18 -0.84 -6.62
C LEU A 165 1.89 -0.32 -5.99
N HIS A 166 1.55 0.94 -6.22
CA HIS A 166 0.43 1.63 -5.60
C HIS A 166 -0.90 0.89 -5.75
N LEU A 167 -1.24 0.40 -6.94
CA LEU A 167 -2.52 -0.29 -7.16
C LEU A 167 -2.62 -1.62 -6.41
N MET A 168 -1.51 -2.33 -6.21
CA MET A 168 -1.52 -3.54 -5.39
C MET A 168 -1.86 -3.22 -3.94
N TYR A 169 -1.23 -2.19 -3.38
CA TYR A 169 -1.48 -1.76 -2.01
C TYR A 169 -2.90 -1.19 -1.85
N ALA A 170 -3.35 -0.36 -2.79
CA ALA A 170 -4.71 0.18 -2.79
C ALA A 170 -5.78 -0.93 -2.81
N ARG A 171 -5.59 -1.97 -3.64
CA ARG A 171 -6.46 -3.14 -3.68
C ARG A 171 -6.41 -3.94 -2.38
N PHE A 172 -5.22 -4.13 -1.82
CA PHE A 172 -5.05 -4.80 -0.53
C PHE A 172 -5.81 -4.06 0.57
N PHE A 173 -5.58 -2.75 0.70
CA PHE A 173 -6.26 -1.92 1.70
C PHE A 173 -7.78 -1.94 1.54
N THR A 174 -8.28 -1.78 0.31
CA THR A 174 -9.72 -1.85 0.04
C THR A 174 -10.33 -3.15 0.53
N LYS A 175 -9.69 -4.29 0.22
CA LYS A 175 -10.16 -5.62 0.64
C LYS A 175 -10.07 -5.79 2.16
N ALA A 176 -8.95 -5.38 2.76
CA ALA A 176 -8.75 -5.46 4.21
C ALA A 176 -9.77 -4.62 4.97
N LEU A 177 -10.02 -3.38 4.54
CA LEU A 177 -11.04 -2.51 5.16
C LEU A 177 -12.45 -3.08 5.01
N SER A 178 -12.77 -3.71 3.88
CA SER A 178 -14.07 -4.41 3.69
C SER A 178 -14.16 -5.65 4.58
N ASP A 179 -13.11 -6.44 4.71
CA ASP A 179 -13.08 -7.63 5.55
C ASP A 179 -13.18 -7.30 7.05
N LEU A 180 -12.62 -6.15 7.45
CA LEU A 180 -12.72 -5.61 8.81
C LEU A 180 -14.06 -4.89 9.09
N GLY A 181 -14.93 -4.73 8.11
CA GLY A 181 -16.22 -4.04 8.24
C GLY A 181 -16.09 -2.52 8.38
N VAL A 182 -14.94 -1.93 8.01
CA VAL A 182 -14.70 -0.49 7.97
C VAL A 182 -15.23 0.13 6.67
N ALA A 183 -15.18 -0.62 5.58
CA ALA A 183 -15.75 -0.27 4.28
C ALA A 183 -16.83 -1.28 3.87
N PRO A 184 -17.75 -0.92 2.94
CA PRO A 184 -18.78 -1.85 2.45
C PRO A 184 -18.19 -3.18 1.97
N LYS A 185 -18.82 -4.29 2.32
CA LYS A 185 -18.33 -5.65 1.99
C LYS A 185 -18.21 -5.91 0.49
N GLU A 186 -19.03 -5.25 -0.28
CA GLU A 186 -19.10 -5.34 -1.75
C GLU A 186 -17.96 -4.61 -2.43
N LEU A 187 -17.33 -3.67 -1.73
CA LEU A 187 -16.20 -2.90 -2.28
C LEU A 187 -14.92 -3.73 -2.25
N ARG A 188 -14.66 -4.49 -3.32
CA ARG A 188 -13.48 -5.36 -3.44
C ARG A 188 -12.40 -4.79 -4.35
N GLU A 189 -12.76 -3.91 -5.27
CA GLU A 189 -11.84 -3.27 -6.21
C GLU A 189 -12.04 -1.75 -6.19
N PRO A 190 -10.97 -0.97 -5.89
CA PRO A 190 -11.10 0.48 -5.74
C PRO A 190 -11.29 1.22 -7.05
N PHE A 191 -10.83 0.67 -8.18
CA PHE A 191 -10.79 1.33 -9.49
C PHE A 191 -11.38 0.43 -10.57
N LYS A 192 -12.30 0.95 -11.40
CA LYS A 192 -12.89 0.22 -12.53
C LYS A 192 -11.91 0.10 -13.70
N ARG A 193 -11.13 1.15 -13.96
CA ARG A 193 -10.22 1.23 -15.11
C ARG A 193 -8.92 1.94 -14.76
N LEU A 194 -7.80 1.44 -15.30
CA LEU A 194 -6.51 2.11 -15.27
C LEU A 194 -6.18 2.65 -16.66
N PHE A 195 -6.00 3.97 -16.77
CA PHE A 195 -5.46 4.61 -17.96
C PHE A 195 -3.96 4.88 -17.75
N LYS A 196 -3.13 4.17 -18.53
CA LYS A 196 -1.68 4.31 -18.44
C LYS A 196 -1.22 5.51 -19.28
N THR A 197 -0.52 6.45 -18.66
CA THR A 197 0.09 7.57 -19.37
C THR A 197 1.49 7.18 -19.84
N LEU A 198 1.76 7.33 -21.14
CA LEU A 198 3.06 7.10 -21.77
C LEU A 198 3.98 8.34 -21.67
N LEU A 199 3.67 9.30 -20.83
CA LEU A 199 4.34 10.60 -20.75
C LEU A 199 5.84 10.50 -20.41
N TYR A 200 6.23 9.43 -19.73
CA TYR A 200 7.61 9.23 -19.26
C TYR A 200 8.61 9.01 -20.42
N LEU A 201 8.20 8.29 -21.45
CA LEU A 201 9.08 8.04 -22.62
C LEU A 201 9.33 9.28 -23.46
N LEU A 202 8.42 10.24 -23.47
CA LEU A 202 8.54 11.47 -24.27
C LEU A 202 9.54 12.45 -23.71
N ARG A 203 9.75 12.45 -22.39
CA ARG A 203 10.68 13.37 -21.72
C ARG A 203 12.15 13.00 -21.93
N PHE A 204 12.45 11.73 -22.19
CA PHE A 204 13.82 11.23 -22.38
C PHE A 204 14.25 11.10 -23.84
N SER A 205 13.31 11.09 -24.80
CA SER A 205 13.67 10.86 -26.20
C SER A 205 14.22 12.11 -26.91
N GLY A 206 14.00 13.30 -26.37
CA GLY A 206 14.45 14.56 -26.96
C GLY A 206 14.01 14.78 -28.43
N ARG A 207 13.07 13.95 -28.92
CA ARG A 207 12.61 13.97 -30.31
C ARG A 207 11.22 14.61 -30.42
N PRO A 208 11.13 15.84 -30.97
CA PRO A 208 9.83 16.54 -31.12
C PRO A 208 8.79 15.78 -31.97
N GLY A 209 9.25 14.95 -32.92
CA GLY A 209 8.36 14.24 -33.84
C GLY A 209 7.48 13.13 -33.24
N ILE A 210 7.80 12.62 -32.05
CA ILE A 210 6.98 11.59 -31.38
C ILE A 210 5.73 12.22 -30.74
N LEU A 211 5.84 13.45 -30.27
CA LEU A 211 4.67 14.23 -29.77
C LEU A 211 3.65 14.47 -30.87
N ASP A 212 4.12 14.74 -32.11
CA ASP A 212 3.27 14.98 -33.27
C ASP A 212 2.54 13.72 -33.73
N LEU A 213 3.18 12.56 -33.60
CA LEU A 213 2.59 11.25 -33.96
C LEU A 213 1.48 10.85 -32.98
N LEU A 214 1.66 11.08 -31.68
CA LEU A 214 0.64 10.82 -30.64
C LEU A 214 -0.52 11.81 -30.70
N TYR A 215 -0.24 13.05 -31.09
CA TYR A 215 -1.28 14.06 -31.30
C TYR A 215 -2.22 13.68 -32.46
N LYS A 216 -1.67 13.13 -33.55
CA LYS A 216 -2.45 12.70 -34.71
C LYS A 216 -3.23 11.40 -34.53
N THR A 217 -2.78 10.50 -33.65
CA THR A 217 -3.43 9.21 -33.43
C THR A 217 -4.53 9.24 -32.37
N ASN A 218 -4.63 10.30 -31.54
CA ASN A 218 -5.56 10.38 -30.41
C ASN A 218 -6.33 11.70 -30.35
N SER A 219 -6.74 12.26 -31.47
CA SER A 219 -7.36 13.58 -31.58
C SER A 219 -8.70 13.79 -30.85
N GLY A 220 -9.26 12.78 -30.20
CA GLY A 220 -10.54 12.88 -29.49
C GLY A 220 -10.45 13.06 -27.96
N TYR A 221 -9.33 12.69 -27.32
CA TYR A 221 -9.27 12.61 -25.85
C TYR A 221 -8.21 13.48 -25.17
N PHE A 222 -7.39 14.21 -25.91
CA PHE A 222 -6.24 14.94 -25.36
C PHE A 222 -6.58 16.30 -24.74
N TRP A 223 -7.71 16.90 -25.07
CA TRP A 223 -8.09 18.23 -24.61
C TRP A 223 -8.55 18.30 -23.14
N SER A 224 -8.90 17.20 -22.53
CA SER A 224 -9.33 17.15 -21.12
C SER A 224 -8.17 17.14 -20.10
N ILE A 225 -6.93 16.94 -20.55
CA ILE A 225 -5.74 16.81 -19.67
C ILE A 225 -4.94 18.11 -19.56
N PHE A 226 -5.12 19.05 -20.49
CA PHE A 226 -4.36 20.30 -20.55
C PHE A 226 -4.59 21.27 -19.38
N PRO A 227 -5.75 21.33 -18.71
CA PRO A 227 -5.94 22.19 -17.54
C PRO A 227 -5.05 21.80 -16.34
N LEU A 228 -4.64 20.53 -16.23
CA LEU A 228 -3.82 20.06 -15.10
C LEU A 228 -2.35 20.50 -15.19
N TYR A 229 -1.85 20.80 -16.37
CA TYR A 229 -0.47 21.30 -16.55
C TYR A 229 -0.30 22.75 -16.04
N ASN A 230 -1.35 23.56 -16.13
CA ASN A 230 -1.36 24.91 -15.57
C ASN A 230 -1.49 24.94 -14.05
N PHE A 231 -2.05 23.89 -13.45
CA PHE A 231 -2.20 23.80 -12.00
C PHE A 231 -0.87 23.51 -11.28
N ALA A 232 0.00 22.69 -11.87
CA ALA A 232 1.34 22.40 -11.33
C ALA A 232 2.26 23.62 -11.37
N SER A 233 2.11 24.50 -12.39
CA SER A 233 2.88 25.75 -12.50
C SER A 233 2.39 26.84 -11.55
N LEU A 234 1.14 26.79 -11.13
CA LEU A 234 0.55 27.71 -10.14
C LEU A 234 1.00 27.37 -8.71
N LEU A 235 1.17 26.10 -8.39
CA LEU A 235 1.66 25.66 -7.07
C LEU A 235 3.16 25.99 -6.85
N GLN A 236 3.96 26.05 -7.92
CA GLN A 236 5.37 26.48 -7.84
C GLN A 236 5.56 27.99 -7.64
N LYS A 237 4.55 28.81 -7.93
CA LYS A 237 4.61 30.29 -7.78
C LYS A 237 4.09 30.80 -6.45
N SER A 238 3.56 29.94 -5.58
CA SER A 238 2.97 30.32 -4.29
C SER A 238 3.83 29.98 -3.06
N SER A 239 5.12 29.63 -3.23
CA SER A 239 6.05 29.59 -2.10
C SER A 239 6.61 31.00 -1.87
N PRO A 240 6.32 31.66 -0.74
CA PRO A 240 7.05 32.86 -0.34
C PRO A 240 8.47 32.49 0.05
N ALA A 241 9.39 33.38 -0.32
CA ALA A 241 10.82 33.33 -0.03
C ALA A 241 11.10 33.34 1.49
#